data_baad83e2fe367ce4d391e84530d5fd0a
#
_entry.id   baad83e2fe367ce4d391e84530d5fd0a
#
_cell.length_a   1.000
_cell.length_b   1.000
_cell.length_c   1.000
_cell.angle_alpha   90.00
_cell.angle_beta   90.00
_cell.angle_gamma   90.00
#
_symmetry.space_group_name_H-M   'P 1'
#
loop_
_entity.id
_entity.type
_entity.pdbx_description
1 polymer ?
#
loop_
_entity_poly.entity_id
_entity_poly.type
_entity_poly.pdbx_seq_one_letter_code
_entity_poly.pdbx_strand_id
1 'polypeptide(L)'
;VNNGALILSCADLHCVKKSAMSFDLARELFAFGQQFSVCIQVFSEDTLYIYRINDDEKMRLEYFEATHYQEIESFDALAGVEIIKMMYQNNDMDYLYEIEKQMPKEWKDALSLSYSSNRYMELNDRSIDKGKALAQLAELLHIAREDIIAIGDNANDASMIAYAGLGVCVALSLIHIS
;
A
#
# COMPACT_ATOMS: atom_id res chain seq x y z
N VAL A 1 8.18 4.60 -2.41
CA VAL A 1 6.83 4.96 -1.91
C VAL A 1 5.85 3.80 -2.12
N ASN A 2 4.62 3.89 -1.58
CA ASN A 2 3.57 2.85 -1.69
C ASN A 2 4.05 1.45 -1.29
N ASN A 3 4.61 1.32 -0.06
CA ASN A 3 5.15 0.07 0.51
C ASN A 3 6.27 -0.60 -0.33
N GLY A 4 6.92 0.17 -1.19
CA GLY A 4 7.97 -0.32 -2.08
C GLY A 4 7.51 -0.60 -3.50
N ALA A 5 6.26 -0.32 -3.84
CA ALA A 5 5.75 -0.47 -5.20
C ALA A 5 6.38 0.52 -6.20
N LEU A 6 6.82 1.68 -5.71
CA LEU A 6 7.49 2.69 -6.52
C LEU A 6 8.85 3.07 -5.93
N ILE A 7 9.85 3.17 -6.80
CA ILE A 7 11.15 3.80 -6.55
C ILE A 7 11.20 5.05 -7.42
N LEU A 8 11.32 6.21 -6.79
CA LEU A 8 11.35 7.51 -7.47
C LEU A 8 12.73 8.15 -7.36
N SER A 9 13.14 8.87 -8.39
CA SER A 9 14.28 9.79 -8.34
C SER A 9 13.94 10.99 -7.45
N CYS A 10 14.86 11.37 -6.57
CA CYS A 10 14.67 12.57 -5.75
C CYS A 10 14.90 13.88 -6.52
N ALA A 11 15.51 13.83 -7.71
CA ALA A 11 15.85 15.02 -8.47
C ALA A 11 14.63 15.64 -9.17
N ASP A 12 13.74 14.78 -9.68
CA ASP A 12 12.64 15.18 -10.55
C ASP A 12 11.37 14.34 -10.35
N LEU A 13 11.40 13.46 -9.34
CA LEU A 13 10.31 12.55 -8.96
C LEU A 13 9.90 11.57 -10.06
N HIS A 14 10.70 11.40 -11.13
CA HIS A 14 10.38 10.40 -12.14
C HIS A 14 10.45 8.99 -11.55
N CYS A 15 9.60 8.11 -12.04
CA CYS A 15 9.56 6.72 -11.61
C CYS A 15 10.74 5.93 -12.21
N VAL A 16 11.65 5.48 -11.34
CA VAL A 16 12.80 4.66 -11.71
C VAL A 16 12.40 3.19 -11.84
N LYS A 17 11.52 2.75 -10.95
CA LYS A 17 11.00 1.38 -10.94
C LYS A 17 9.59 1.36 -10.37
N LYS A 18 8.75 0.52 -11.00
CA LYS A 18 7.35 0.34 -10.64
C LYS A 18 7.00 -1.14 -10.59
N SER A 19 6.20 -1.50 -9.62
CA SER A 19 5.57 -2.81 -9.51
C SER A 19 4.07 -2.61 -9.37
N ALA A 20 3.30 -3.16 -10.28
CA ALA A 20 1.86 -3.01 -10.33
C ALA A 20 1.16 -4.32 -9.95
N MET A 21 -0.03 -4.19 -9.39
CA MET A 21 -0.95 -5.29 -9.15
C MET A 21 -1.55 -5.77 -10.48
N SER A 22 -1.86 -7.06 -10.59
CA SER A 22 -2.63 -7.56 -11.73
C SER A 22 -3.97 -6.83 -11.83
N PHE A 23 -4.32 -6.38 -13.05
CA PHE A 23 -5.57 -5.66 -13.29
C PHE A 23 -6.80 -6.52 -13.00
N ASP A 24 -6.73 -7.83 -13.26
CA ASP A 24 -7.82 -8.75 -12.97
C ASP A 24 -8.02 -8.94 -11.46
N LEU A 25 -6.93 -9.09 -10.70
CA LEU A 25 -6.99 -9.15 -9.24
C LEU A 25 -7.55 -7.84 -8.66
N ALA A 26 -7.10 -6.70 -9.16
CA ALA A 26 -7.62 -5.40 -8.74
C ALA A 26 -9.12 -5.25 -9.00
N ARG A 27 -9.61 -5.77 -10.15
CA ARG A 27 -11.04 -5.78 -10.48
C ARG A 27 -11.84 -6.65 -9.51
N GLU A 28 -11.33 -7.84 -9.19
CA GLU A 28 -11.97 -8.74 -8.24
C GLU A 28 -12.02 -8.13 -6.83
N LEU A 29 -10.92 -7.52 -6.38
CA LEU A 29 -10.85 -6.82 -5.11
C LEU A 29 -11.83 -5.63 -5.07
N PHE A 30 -11.89 -4.85 -6.14
CA PHE A 30 -12.83 -3.73 -6.21
C PHE A 30 -14.28 -4.22 -6.11
N ALA A 31 -14.65 -5.23 -6.88
CA ALA A 31 -15.99 -5.83 -6.84
C ALA A 31 -16.32 -6.45 -5.48
N PHE A 32 -15.34 -7.02 -4.80
CA PHE A 32 -15.48 -7.53 -3.44
C PHE A 32 -15.71 -6.37 -2.45
N GLY A 33 -14.88 -5.33 -2.51
CA GLY A 33 -15.02 -4.16 -1.64
C GLY A 33 -16.37 -3.44 -1.79
N GLN A 34 -16.96 -3.48 -2.99
CA GLN A 34 -18.29 -2.89 -3.24
C GLN A 34 -19.41 -3.53 -2.42
N GLN A 35 -19.23 -4.76 -1.94
CA GLN A 35 -20.21 -5.49 -1.11
C GLN A 35 -20.26 -4.98 0.34
N PHE A 36 -19.29 -4.15 0.73
CA PHE A 36 -19.12 -3.64 2.09
C PHE A 36 -19.27 -2.12 2.14
N SER A 37 -19.46 -1.60 3.35
CA SER A 37 -19.51 -0.16 3.62
C SER A 37 -18.10 0.41 3.80
N VAL A 38 -17.29 0.38 2.74
CA VAL A 38 -15.92 0.92 2.72
C VAL A 38 -15.75 1.96 1.61
N CYS A 39 -14.87 2.94 1.85
CA CYS A 39 -14.29 3.73 0.80
C CYS A 39 -13.16 2.93 0.15
N ILE A 40 -13.20 2.74 -1.17
CA ILE A 40 -12.16 2.03 -1.91
C ILE A 40 -11.24 3.05 -2.55
N GLN A 41 -9.96 2.95 -2.24
CA GLN A 41 -8.91 3.79 -2.81
C GLN A 41 -8.04 2.94 -3.73
N VAL A 42 -7.79 3.43 -4.94
CA VAL A 42 -6.96 2.77 -5.95
C VAL A 42 -5.86 3.74 -6.36
N PHE A 43 -4.63 3.34 -6.13
CA PHE A 43 -3.45 4.16 -6.40
C PHE A 43 -2.83 3.78 -7.73
N SER A 44 -2.63 4.76 -8.61
CA SER A 44 -1.72 4.70 -9.74
C SER A 44 -0.38 5.37 -9.38
N GLU A 45 0.46 5.61 -10.37
CA GLU A 45 1.74 6.31 -10.18
C GLU A 45 1.54 7.76 -9.74
N ASP A 46 0.54 8.43 -10.28
CA ASP A 46 0.31 9.89 -10.17
C ASP A 46 -1.08 10.27 -9.64
N THR A 47 -2.03 9.35 -9.62
CA THR A 47 -3.42 9.64 -9.30
C THR A 47 -3.97 8.66 -8.28
N LEU A 48 -4.75 9.19 -7.34
CA LEU A 48 -5.56 8.44 -6.41
C LEU A 48 -7.00 8.41 -6.92
N TYR A 49 -7.52 7.23 -7.25
CA TYR A 49 -8.92 7.04 -7.60
C TYR A 49 -9.70 6.57 -6.38
N ILE A 50 -10.89 7.16 -6.14
CA ILE A 50 -11.66 6.88 -4.93
C ILE A 50 -13.10 6.55 -5.29
N TYR A 51 -13.55 5.42 -4.78
CA TYR A 51 -14.93 5.01 -4.84
C TYR A 51 -15.58 5.12 -3.46
N ARG A 52 -16.74 5.79 -3.37
CA ARG A 52 -17.49 6.06 -2.13
C ARG A 52 -16.66 6.79 -1.08
N ILE A 53 -16.08 7.93 -1.44
CA ILE A 53 -15.39 8.78 -0.46
C ILE A 53 -16.39 9.25 0.60
N ASN A 54 -16.02 9.16 1.88
CA ASN A 54 -16.78 9.71 2.98
C ASN A 54 -16.23 11.07 3.42
N ASP A 55 -17.00 11.83 4.22
CA ASP A 55 -16.67 13.18 4.62
C ASP A 55 -15.36 13.24 5.43
N ASP A 56 -15.11 12.25 6.31
CA ASP A 56 -13.88 12.16 7.10
C ASP A 56 -12.65 12.02 6.20
N GLU A 57 -12.73 11.15 5.18
CA GLU A 57 -11.62 10.93 4.26
C GLU A 57 -11.41 12.13 3.35
N LYS A 58 -12.51 12.79 2.94
CA LYS A 58 -12.45 14.01 2.15
C LYS A 58 -11.74 15.14 2.91
N MET A 59 -12.15 15.41 4.15
CA MET A 59 -11.48 16.40 4.99
C MET A 59 -10.01 16.09 5.20
N ARG A 60 -9.66 14.80 5.38
CA ARG A 60 -8.29 14.37 5.56
C ARG A 60 -7.43 14.62 4.32
N LEU A 61 -7.92 14.27 3.13
CA LEU A 61 -7.20 14.49 1.87
C LEU A 61 -7.02 15.99 1.60
N GLU A 62 -8.04 16.80 1.87
CA GLU A 62 -7.97 18.26 1.76
C GLU A 62 -6.94 18.86 2.74
N TYR A 63 -6.85 18.34 3.98
CA TYR A 63 -5.90 18.83 4.99
C TYR A 63 -4.43 18.59 4.57
N PHE A 64 -4.15 17.47 3.91
CA PHE A 64 -2.78 17.14 3.51
C PHE A 64 -2.32 17.79 2.20
N GLU A 65 -3.15 18.59 1.52
CA GLU A 65 -2.88 19.35 0.28
C GLU A 65 -2.16 18.59 -0.85
N ALA A 66 -1.91 17.31 -0.66
CA ALA A 66 -0.84 16.61 -1.35
C ALA A 66 -1.33 15.64 -2.42
N THR A 67 -2.63 15.42 -2.55
CA THR A 67 -3.08 14.31 -3.37
C THR A 67 -4.12 14.77 -4.37
N HIS A 68 -3.75 14.82 -5.65
CA HIS A 68 -4.75 14.83 -6.71
C HIS A 68 -5.52 13.52 -6.65
N TYR A 69 -6.80 13.58 -6.34
CA TYR A 69 -7.66 12.42 -6.39
C TYR A 69 -8.80 12.63 -7.38
N GLN A 70 -9.30 11.53 -7.90
CA GLN A 70 -10.45 11.48 -8.78
C GLN A 70 -11.50 10.54 -8.18
N GLU A 71 -12.70 11.05 -7.97
CA GLU A 71 -13.83 10.22 -7.59
C GLU A 71 -14.29 9.40 -8.80
N ILE A 72 -14.56 8.10 -8.58
CA ILE A 72 -15.02 7.19 -9.62
C ILE A 72 -16.31 6.47 -9.17
N GLU A 73 -17.18 6.16 -10.13
CA GLU A 73 -18.43 5.45 -9.86
C GLU A 73 -18.32 3.94 -10.10
N SER A 74 -17.34 3.50 -10.88
CA SER A 74 -17.14 2.09 -11.21
C SER A 74 -15.66 1.79 -11.51
N PHE A 75 -15.31 0.50 -11.53
CA PHE A 75 -13.98 0.03 -11.90
C PHE A 75 -13.63 0.32 -13.37
N ASP A 76 -14.63 0.49 -14.24
CA ASP A 76 -14.40 0.75 -15.68
C ASP A 76 -13.66 2.07 -15.92
N ALA A 77 -13.76 3.03 -14.99
CA ALA A 77 -12.99 4.26 -15.02
C ALA A 77 -11.47 4.04 -14.93
N LEU A 78 -11.04 2.85 -14.52
CA LEU A 78 -9.63 2.47 -14.38
C LEU A 78 -9.09 1.72 -15.61
N ALA A 79 -9.82 1.69 -16.72
CA ALA A 79 -9.38 1.01 -17.94
C ALA A 79 -8.04 1.57 -18.43
N GLY A 80 -7.02 0.72 -18.53
CA GLY A 80 -5.67 1.11 -18.93
C GLY A 80 -4.81 1.76 -17.82
N VAL A 81 -5.33 1.87 -16.60
CA VAL A 81 -4.56 2.36 -15.44
C VAL A 81 -3.71 1.23 -14.87
N GLU A 82 -2.42 1.48 -14.64
CA GLU A 82 -1.56 0.59 -13.87
C GLU A 82 -1.81 0.79 -12.37
N ILE A 83 -2.36 -0.23 -11.72
CA ILE A 83 -2.76 -0.17 -10.32
C ILE A 83 -1.58 -0.59 -9.45
N ILE A 84 -1.12 0.33 -8.61
CA ILE A 84 0.04 0.16 -7.72
C ILE A 84 -0.37 -0.47 -6.39
N LYS A 85 -1.48 -0.02 -5.84
CA LYS A 85 -2.00 -0.43 -4.54
C LYS A 85 -3.49 -0.17 -4.48
N MET A 86 -4.20 -0.95 -3.67
CA MET A 86 -5.56 -0.63 -3.27
C MET A 86 -5.66 -0.53 -1.74
N MET A 87 -6.67 0.20 -1.25
CA MET A 87 -6.99 0.26 0.17
C MET A 87 -8.51 0.23 0.36
N TYR A 88 -8.94 -0.42 1.42
CA TYR A 88 -10.28 -0.22 1.97
C TYR A 88 -10.17 0.64 3.21
N GLN A 89 -10.94 1.72 3.24
CA GLN A 89 -10.98 2.62 4.39
C GLN A 89 -12.32 2.46 5.11
N ASN A 90 -12.21 2.29 6.41
CA ASN A 90 -13.31 2.40 7.36
C ASN A 90 -12.74 2.79 8.73
N ASN A 91 -13.48 3.57 9.52
CA ASN A 91 -13.04 3.99 10.86
C ASN A 91 -13.18 2.88 11.91
N ASP A 92 -13.89 1.80 11.58
CA ASP A 92 -14.04 0.61 12.40
C ASP A 92 -13.04 -0.47 11.94
N MET A 93 -11.99 -0.67 12.73
CA MET A 93 -10.96 -1.66 12.45
C MET A 93 -11.48 -3.10 12.57
N ASP A 94 -12.38 -3.37 13.50
CA ASP A 94 -12.97 -4.71 13.64
C ASP A 94 -13.77 -5.06 12.41
N TYR A 95 -14.46 -4.09 11.81
CA TYR A 95 -15.15 -4.27 10.54
C TYR A 95 -14.17 -4.61 9.39
N LEU A 96 -13.03 -3.95 9.32
CA LEU A 96 -12.00 -4.28 8.32
C LEU A 96 -11.42 -5.69 8.53
N TYR A 97 -11.20 -6.12 9.77
CA TYR A 97 -10.77 -7.49 10.08
C TYR A 97 -11.82 -8.54 9.68
N GLU A 98 -13.11 -8.24 9.85
CA GLU A 98 -14.19 -9.14 9.40
C GLU A 98 -14.26 -9.22 7.86
N ILE A 99 -13.95 -8.15 7.14
CA ILE A 99 -13.83 -8.17 5.68
C ILE A 99 -12.65 -9.06 5.27
N GLU A 100 -11.48 -8.93 5.90
CA GLU A 100 -10.32 -9.78 5.62
C GLU A 100 -10.65 -11.26 5.81
N LYS A 101 -11.36 -11.64 6.87
CA LYS A 101 -11.74 -13.03 7.13
C LYS A 101 -12.56 -13.63 5.98
N GLN A 102 -13.38 -12.83 5.31
CA GLN A 102 -14.23 -13.24 4.19
C GLN A 102 -13.49 -13.32 2.86
N MET A 103 -12.26 -12.80 2.78
CA MET A 103 -11.46 -12.88 1.55
C MET A 103 -11.10 -14.34 1.22
N PRO A 104 -11.21 -14.75 -0.06
CA PRO A 104 -10.70 -16.04 -0.54
C PRO A 104 -9.23 -16.26 -0.16
N LYS A 105 -8.87 -17.51 0.13
CA LYS A 105 -7.50 -17.86 0.51
C LYS A 105 -6.52 -17.51 -0.61
N GLU A 106 -6.92 -17.73 -1.86
CA GLU A 106 -6.11 -17.45 -3.05
C GLU A 106 -5.68 -15.99 -3.10
N TRP A 107 -6.57 -15.05 -2.72
CA TRP A 107 -6.21 -13.63 -2.65
C TRP A 107 -5.26 -13.34 -1.49
N LYS A 108 -5.49 -13.93 -0.32
CA LYS A 108 -4.57 -13.79 0.83
C LYS A 108 -3.17 -14.32 0.50
N ASP A 109 -3.09 -15.34 -0.32
CA ASP A 109 -1.82 -15.90 -0.80
C ASP A 109 -1.16 -15.01 -1.89
N ALA A 110 -1.94 -14.25 -2.64
CA ALA A 110 -1.46 -13.33 -3.70
C ALA A 110 -1.16 -11.92 -3.20
N LEU A 111 -1.66 -11.53 -2.03
CA LEU A 111 -1.55 -10.20 -1.47
C LEU A 111 -0.56 -10.13 -0.29
N SER A 112 0.01 -8.96 -0.12
CA SER A 112 0.59 -8.47 1.12
C SER A 112 -0.43 -7.55 1.77
N LEU A 113 -1.09 -8.05 2.83
CA LEU A 113 -2.08 -7.30 3.60
C LEU A 113 -1.39 -6.59 4.76
N SER A 114 -1.71 -5.33 4.97
CA SER A 114 -1.26 -4.58 6.14
C SER A 114 -2.32 -3.56 6.56
N TYR A 115 -2.19 -3.09 7.79
CA TYR A 115 -3.10 -2.09 8.35
C TYR A 115 -2.33 -0.84 8.73
N SER A 116 -2.93 0.33 8.51
CA SER A 116 -2.31 1.61 8.86
C SER A 116 -3.32 2.63 9.36
N SER A 117 -2.83 3.58 10.17
CA SER A 117 -3.60 4.73 10.69
C SER A 117 -4.92 4.36 11.39
N ASN A 118 -5.06 3.13 11.87
CA ASN A 118 -6.29 2.61 12.50
C ASN A 118 -7.56 2.84 11.66
N ARG A 119 -7.45 2.77 10.33
CA ARG A 119 -8.57 2.96 9.40
C ARG A 119 -8.39 2.39 8.01
N TYR A 120 -7.20 1.91 7.67
CA TYR A 120 -6.93 1.39 6.33
C TYR A 120 -6.53 -0.07 6.39
N MET A 121 -7.13 -0.87 5.51
CA MET A 121 -6.64 -2.17 5.09
C MET A 121 -5.95 -1.99 3.74
N GLU A 122 -4.65 -2.16 3.72
CA GLU A 122 -3.81 -1.97 2.53
C GLU A 122 -3.63 -3.29 1.79
N LEU A 123 -3.90 -3.28 0.50
CA LEU A 123 -3.87 -4.41 -0.40
C LEU A 123 -2.77 -4.18 -1.43
N ASN A 124 -1.64 -4.83 -1.25
CA ASN A 124 -0.52 -4.76 -2.17
C ASN A 124 -0.32 -6.13 -2.83
N ASP A 125 0.26 -6.16 -4.03
CA ASP A 125 0.74 -7.42 -4.59
C ASP A 125 1.81 -8.03 -3.67
N ARG A 126 1.78 -9.35 -3.46
CA ARG A 126 2.70 -10.05 -2.54
C ARG A 126 4.17 -9.92 -2.94
N SER A 127 4.44 -9.67 -4.21
CA SER A 127 5.81 -9.40 -4.67
C SER A 127 6.36 -8.06 -4.16
N ILE A 128 5.48 -7.18 -3.65
CA ILE A 128 5.79 -5.81 -3.23
C ILE A 128 5.93 -5.80 -1.72
N ASP A 129 7.12 -5.48 -1.23
CA ASP A 129 7.40 -5.15 0.16
C ASP A 129 8.60 -4.19 0.26
N LYS A 130 8.74 -3.51 1.39
CA LYS A 130 9.79 -2.51 1.60
C LYS A 130 11.19 -3.10 1.55
N GLY A 131 11.38 -4.35 1.97
CA GLY A 131 12.68 -5.03 1.93
C GLY A 131 13.11 -5.34 0.51
N LYS A 132 12.21 -5.86 -0.32
CA LYS A 132 12.48 -6.10 -1.75
C LYS A 132 12.76 -4.79 -2.48
N ALA A 133 12.00 -3.73 -2.20
CA ALA A 133 12.25 -2.43 -2.79
C ALA A 133 13.61 -1.86 -2.38
N LEU A 134 14.00 -2.03 -1.10
CA LEU A 134 15.31 -1.62 -0.61
C LEU A 134 16.43 -2.42 -1.28
N ALA A 135 16.25 -3.73 -1.47
CA ALA A 135 17.21 -4.56 -2.20
C ALA A 135 17.39 -4.09 -3.65
N GLN A 136 16.30 -3.80 -4.34
CA GLN A 136 16.33 -3.28 -5.71
C GLN A 136 16.97 -1.90 -5.81
N LEU A 137 16.72 -1.03 -4.82
CA LEU A 137 17.36 0.29 -4.74
C LEU A 137 18.87 0.15 -4.50
N ALA A 138 19.27 -0.74 -3.60
CA ALA A 138 20.66 -1.03 -3.32
C ALA A 138 21.42 -1.52 -4.58
N GLU A 139 20.80 -2.42 -5.33
CA GLU A 139 21.33 -2.90 -6.61
C GLU A 139 21.48 -1.77 -7.63
N LEU A 140 20.47 -0.94 -7.80
CA LEU A 140 20.48 0.22 -8.71
C LEU A 140 21.59 1.24 -8.37
N LEU A 141 21.86 1.43 -7.08
CA LEU A 141 22.86 2.38 -6.59
C LEU A 141 24.24 1.74 -6.35
N HIS A 142 24.37 0.43 -6.60
CA HIS A 142 25.59 -0.34 -6.32
C HIS A 142 26.07 -0.22 -4.86
N ILE A 143 25.10 -0.19 -3.91
CA ILE A 143 25.38 -0.14 -2.47
C ILE A 143 25.34 -1.57 -1.92
N ALA A 144 26.39 -1.96 -1.20
CA ALA A 144 26.43 -3.27 -0.55
C ALA A 144 25.43 -3.31 0.61
N ARG A 145 24.82 -4.49 0.85
CA ARG A 145 23.84 -4.68 1.92
C ARG A 145 24.36 -4.25 3.29
N GLU A 146 25.64 -4.51 3.54
CA GLU A 146 26.35 -4.21 4.78
C GLU A 146 26.45 -2.71 5.07
N ASP A 147 26.36 -1.89 4.03
CA ASP A 147 26.42 -0.42 4.12
C ASP A 147 25.05 0.23 4.30
N ILE A 148 23.97 -0.57 4.44
CA ILE A 148 22.60 -0.09 4.57
C ILE A 148 22.17 -0.10 6.03
N ILE A 149 21.60 1.02 6.49
CA ILE A 149 20.89 1.13 7.76
C ILE A 149 19.40 1.32 7.44
N ALA A 150 18.54 0.46 7.99
CA ALA A 150 17.10 0.62 7.89
C ALA A 150 16.48 0.85 9.28
N ILE A 151 15.62 1.85 9.39
CA ILE A 151 14.91 2.22 10.62
C ILE A 151 13.42 2.18 10.33
N GLY A 152 12.65 1.47 11.17
CA GLY A 152 11.21 1.35 11.00
C GLY A 152 10.47 1.19 12.32
N ASP A 153 9.17 1.44 12.30
CA ASP A 153 8.29 1.44 13.48
C ASP A 153 7.04 0.58 13.30
N ASN A 154 6.79 0.06 12.10
CA ASN A 154 5.58 -0.70 11.76
C ASN A 154 5.87 -2.10 11.23
N ALA A 155 4.86 -2.96 11.25
CA ALA A 155 4.98 -4.33 10.75
C ALA A 155 5.40 -4.41 9.26
N ASN A 156 4.97 -3.45 8.44
CA ASN A 156 5.37 -3.37 7.02
C ASN A 156 6.84 -2.95 6.82
N ASP A 157 7.55 -2.53 7.88
CA ASP A 157 8.98 -2.22 7.84
C ASP A 157 9.86 -3.43 8.14
N ALA A 158 9.27 -4.52 8.67
CA ALA A 158 10.02 -5.70 9.11
C ALA A 158 10.92 -6.28 8.02
N SER A 159 10.46 -6.31 6.76
CA SER A 159 11.24 -6.84 5.64
C SER A 159 12.46 -5.97 5.30
N MET A 160 12.35 -4.64 5.37
CA MET A 160 13.51 -3.77 5.10
C MET A 160 14.50 -3.77 6.28
N ILE A 161 14.01 -3.86 7.52
CA ILE A 161 14.84 -4.01 8.71
C ILE A 161 15.63 -5.31 8.64
N ALA A 162 14.99 -6.41 8.25
CA ALA A 162 15.65 -7.71 8.09
C ALA A 162 16.65 -7.76 6.91
N TYR A 163 16.40 -6.97 5.86
CA TYR A 163 17.29 -6.92 4.70
C TYR A 163 18.56 -6.11 4.98
N ALA A 164 18.50 -4.99 5.67
CA ALA A 164 19.64 -4.09 5.87
C ALA A 164 20.81 -4.76 6.61
N GLY A 165 22.01 -4.22 6.45
CA GLY A 165 23.19 -4.61 7.25
C GLY A 165 23.00 -4.25 8.73
N LEU A 166 22.38 -3.11 9.00
CA LEU A 166 21.92 -2.71 10.33
C LEU A 166 20.42 -2.33 10.30
N GLY A 167 19.58 -3.20 10.84
CA GLY A 167 18.17 -2.93 11.04
C GLY A 167 17.87 -2.40 12.42
N VAL A 168 17.13 -1.30 12.51
CA VAL A 168 16.73 -0.65 13.78
C VAL A 168 15.22 -0.60 13.86
N CYS A 169 14.67 -1.17 14.93
CA CYS A 169 13.25 -1.08 15.23
C CYS A 169 13.02 -0.05 16.33
N VAL A 170 12.11 0.92 16.09
CA VAL A 170 11.73 1.92 17.07
C VAL A 170 10.67 1.32 18.00
N ALA A 171 10.97 1.29 19.31
CA ALA A 171 10.25 0.52 20.33
C ALA A 171 8.78 0.93 20.61
N LEU A 172 8.25 1.94 19.92
CA LEU A 172 6.92 2.50 20.24
C LEU A 172 5.74 1.73 19.64
N SER A 173 5.96 0.76 18.74
CA SER A 173 4.86 0.18 17.95
C SER A 173 4.76 -1.35 18.00
N LEU A 174 5.71 -2.08 18.54
CA LEU A 174 5.75 -3.55 18.48
C LEU A 174 5.15 -4.27 19.69
N ILE A 175 4.30 -3.62 20.48
CA ILE A 175 3.63 -4.26 21.64
C ILE A 175 2.57 -5.29 21.22
N HIS A 176 2.31 -5.49 19.94
CA HIS A 176 1.27 -6.41 19.45
C HIS A 176 1.75 -7.50 18.49
N ILE A 177 3.02 -7.90 18.54
CA ILE A 177 3.49 -9.13 17.87
C ILE A 177 3.76 -10.19 18.93
N SER A 178 2.72 -10.82 19.38
CA SER A 178 2.76 -12.08 20.15
C SER A 178 1.71 -13.05 19.63
#